data_d2cd5c8338cba58670ad43bf8dca879a
#
_entry.id   d2cd5c8338cba58670ad43bf8dca879a
#
_cell.length_a   1.000
_cell.length_b   1.000
_cell.length_c   1.000
_cell.angle_alpha   90.00
_cell.angle_beta   90.00
_cell.angle_gamma   90.00
#
_symmetry.space_group_name_H-M   'P 1'
#
loop_
_entity.id
_entity.type
_entity.pdbx_description
1 polymer ?
#
loop_
_entity_poly.entity_id
_entity_poly.type
_entity_poly.pdbx_seq_one_letter_code
_entity_poly.pdbx_strand_id
1 'polypeptide(L)'
;MKQKIAEKFQTLFLSEGEFFASAGRINLIGEHTDYNGGFVFPGAIDKGMIAEISLNGTNKVCAYALDLDEYSEFGLNEEDAPDQGWAKYIFGVCREIIKRGGNISGFNTVFSGDVPLGAGMSSSAALESTYAYALDSLFNLGIDKFELARIGQSTEHNYVGVNCGIMDQFASVFGRKGNLMRLDCRSMEFEYFPFDPEQHGYKLVLLNSCVKHELVGSPYNDRRASCERVAKILGQEFLRGATMEQLDAVKDQISEEDYMRARYVIGEEKRVLDVCDALGKGDYETVGARMYETHWGMSRDYEVSCEELDYLAEVAKECGVTGSRIMGGGFGGCTINLVKTELYDAFIEKAKTAFAEKYGHEPVVIPVVISDGARILE
;
A
#
# COMPACT_ATOMS: atom_id res chain seq x y z
N MET A 1 20.14 1.72 -9.09
CA MET A 1 19.32 0.51 -9.25
C MET A 1 19.31 0.04 -10.70
N LYS A 2 18.78 0.80 -11.68
CA LYS A 2 18.66 0.42 -13.10
C LYS A 2 19.95 -0.22 -13.69
N GLN A 3 21.11 0.41 -13.48
CA GLN A 3 22.40 -0.13 -13.98
C GLN A 3 22.73 -1.52 -13.43
N LYS A 4 22.54 -1.78 -12.14
CA LYS A 4 22.80 -3.10 -11.53
C LYS A 4 21.87 -4.19 -12.08
N ILE A 5 20.60 -3.82 -12.36
CA ILE A 5 19.65 -4.72 -13.01
C ILE A 5 20.13 -5.07 -14.40
N ALA A 6 20.52 -4.09 -15.24
CA ALA A 6 21.03 -4.30 -16.59
C ALA A 6 22.28 -5.20 -16.61
N GLU A 7 23.26 -4.95 -15.74
CA GLU A 7 24.47 -5.74 -15.64
C GLU A 7 24.17 -7.22 -15.28
N LYS A 8 23.24 -7.44 -14.34
CA LYS A 8 22.83 -8.79 -13.95
C LYS A 8 22.01 -9.46 -15.04
N PHE A 9 21.09 -8.73 -15.69
CA PHE A 9 20.28 -9.22 -16.79
C PHE A 9 21.16 -9.69 -17.98
N GLN A 10 22.10 -8.84 -18.39
CA GLN A 10 23.07 -9.18 -19.42
C GLN A 10 23.91 -10.42 -19.05
N THR A 11 24.31 -10.55 -17.78
CA THR A 11 25.10 -11.70 -17.30
C THR A 11 24.29 -12.99 -17.36
N LEU A 12 23.01 -12.98 -17.00
CA LEU A 12 22.18 -14.18 -16.94
C LEU A 12 21.62 -14.60 -18.29
N PHE A 13 21.18 -13.61 -19.09
CA PHE A 13 20.39 -13.89 -20.29
C PHE A 13 21.07 -13.51 -21.60
N LEU A 14 22.24 -12.89 -21.56
CA LEU A 14 23.05 -12.49 -22.74
C LEU A 14 22.23 -11.64 -23.75
N SER A 15 21.27 -10.85 -23.25
CA SER A 15 20.37 -10.01 -24.03
C SER A 15 20.10 -8.72 -23.29
N GLU A 16 19.41 -7.79 -23.94
CA GLU A 16 18.86 -6.58 -23.35
C GLU A 16 17.33 -6.67 -23.32
N GLY A 17 16.68 -6.02 -22.36
CA GLY A 17 15.24 -5.96 -22.21
C GLY A 17 14.73 -4.53 -22.13
N GLU A 18 13.43 -4.39 -21.99
CA GLU A 18 12.77 -3.13 -21.70
C GLU A 18 12.62 -2.95 -20.19
N PHE A 19 12.72 -1.69 -19.73
CA PHE A 19 12.60 -1.35 -18.33
C PHE A 19 11.22 -0.86 -17.99
N PHE A 20 10.65 -1.47 -16.94
CA PHE A 20 9.37 -1.10 -16.36
C PHE A 20 9.53 -0.78 -14.89
N ALA A 21 8.69 0.11 -14.38
CA ALA A 21 8.66 0.43 -12.96
C ALA A 21 7.24 0.67 -12.48
N SER A 22 7.03 0.39 -11.21
CA SER A 22 5.86 0.84 -10.48
C SER A 22 6.25 1.28 -9.07
N ALA A 23 5.46 2.16 -8.49
CA ALA A 23 5.71 2.78 -7.21
C ALA A 23 5.07 1.99 -6.06
N GLY A 24 5.71 2.04 -4.89
CA GLY A 24 5.01 1.85 -3.64
C GLY A 24 4.07 3.02 -3.35
N ARG A 25 3.37 2.99 -2.23
CA ARG A 25 2.42 4.04 -1.89
C ARG A 25 2.52 4.48 -0.43
N ILE A 26 2.12 5.69 -0.19
CA ILE A 26 1.56 6.11 1.11
C ILE A 26 0.04 6.13 0.99
N ASN A 27 -0.63 6.12 2.14
CA ASN A 27 -2.03 6.51 2.21
C ASN A 27 -2.13 7.62 3.26
N LEU A 28 -2.64 8.79 2.92
CA LEU A 28 -2.69 9.91 3.86
C LEU A 28 -3.75 9.69 4.93
N ILE A 29 -4.88 9.07 4.57
CA ILE A 29 -5.99 8.72 5.46
C ILE A 29 -6.92 7.70 4.76
N GLY A 30 -7.73 6.95 5.52
CA GLY A 30 -8.64 5.95 4.97
C GLY A 30 -8.05 4.54 5.01
N GLU A 31 -7.53 4.13 6.17
CA GLU A 31 -7.05 2.75 6.35
C GLU A 31 -8.20 1.80 6.67
N HIS A 32 -8.15 0.60 6.08
CA HIS A 32 -9.16 -0.46 6.25
C HIS A 32 -10.56 -0.11 5.74
N THR A 33 -10.69 0.93 4.90
CA THR A 33 -11.96 1.34 4.31
C THR A 33 -12.20 0.76 2.91
N ASP A 34 -11.15 0.40 2.18
CA ASP A 34 -11.21 -0.08 0.80
C ASP A 34 -12.05 -1.36 0.64
N TYR A 35 -11.81 -2.39 1.43
CA TYR A 35 -12.61 -3.61 1.41
C TYR A 35 -13.99 -3.45 2.09
N ASN A 36 -14.28 -2.28 2.67
CA ASN A 36 -15.58 -1.86 3.17
C ASN A 36 -16.36 -0.99 2.16
N GLY A 37 -15.92 -0.92 0.90
CA GLY A 37 -16.51 -0.08 -0.14
C GLY A 37 -16.35 1.41 0.11
N GLY A 38 -15.41 1.80 0.98
CA GLY A 38 -15.21 3.15 1.45
C GLY A 38 -14.29 4.00 0.59
N PHE A 39 -13.90 5.15 1.14
CA PHE A 39 -12.93 6.04 0.51
C PHE A 39 -11.53 5.78 1.04
N VAL A 40 -10.54 5.86 0.15
CA VAL A 40 -9.11 5.89 0.48
C VAL A 40 -8.46 7.12 -0.15
N PHE A 41 -7.31 7.53 0.39
CA PHE A 41 -6.64 8.75 -0.08
C PHE A 41 -5.12 8.54 -0.25
N PRO A 42 -4.71 7.58 -1.11
CA PRO A 42 -3.31 7.26 -1.34
C PRO A 42 -2.61 8.20 -2.31
N GLY A 43 -1.28 8.08 -2.33
CA GLY A 43 -0.40 8.62 -3.35
C GLY A 43 0.77 7.68 -3.62
N ALA A 44 1.13 7.52 -4.89
CA ALA A 44 2.35 6.80 -5.27
C ALA A 44 3.59 7.58 -4.82
N ILE A 45 4.65 6.87 -4.43
CA ILE A 45 5.88 7.49 -3.93
C ILE A 45 7.08 7.22 -4.84
N ASP A 46 8.18 7.93 -4.58
CA ASP A 46 9.44 7.81 -5.33
C ASP A 46 10.18 6.48 -5.13
N LYS A 47 9.71 5.65 -4.21
CA LYS A 47 10.21 4.30 -3.97
C LYS A 47 9.32 3.26 -4.65
N GLY A 48 9.93 2.24 -5.23
CA GLY A 48 9.17 1.26 -6.00
C GLY A 48 9.98 0.05 -6.44
N MET A 49 9.46 -0.62 -7.45
CA MET A 49 10.10 -1.75 -8.13
C MET A 49 10.49 -1.33 -9.54
N ILE A 50 11.66 -1.80 -9.97
CA ILE A 50 12.13 -1.69 -11.35
C ILE A 50 12.43 -3.11 -11.84
N ALA A 51 11.98 -3.43 -13.04
CA ALA A 51 12.26 -4.69 -13.71
C ALA A 51 12.77 -4.44 -15.14
N GLU A 52 13.78 -5.20 -15.55
CA GLU A 52 14.15 -5.37 -16.95
C GLU A 52 13.55 -6.68 -17.45
N ILE A 53 12.89 -6.65 -18.62
CA ILE A 53 12.12 -7.79 -19.14
C ILE A 53 12.39 -7.94 -20.62
N SER A 54 12.69 -9.18 -21.08
CA SER A 54 12.72 -9.53 -22.49
C SER A 54 11.99 -10.82 -22.76
N LEU A 55 11.35 -10.94 -23.93
CA LEU A 55 10.71 -12.17 -24.36
C LEU A 55 11.79 -13.23 -24.67
N ASN A 56 11.57 -14.48 -24.26
CA ASN A 56 12.56 -15.56 -24.41
C ASN A 56 12.16 -16.65 -25.43
N GLY A 57 11.02 -16.48 -26.09
CA GLY A 57 10.52 -17.41 -27.10
C GLY A 57 10.10 -18.79 -26.58
N THR A 58 9.97 -18.95 -25.27
CA THR A 58 9.56 -20.19 -24.61
C THR A 58 8.19 -20.03 -23.94
N ASN A 59 7.78 -21.03 -23.16
CA ASN A 59 6.59 -20.96 -22.29
C ASN A 59 6.97 -20.88 -20.81
N LYS A 60 8.19 -20.41 -20.51
CA LYS A 60 8.72 -20.31 -19.14
C LYS A 60 9.07 -18.88 -18.79
N VAL A 61 8.85 -18.54 -17.54
CA VAL A 61 9.34 -17.32 -16.91
C VAL A 61 10.60 -17.64 -16.15
N CYS A 62 11.69 -16.90 -16.43
CA CYS A 62 12.96 -16.98 -15.75
C CYS A 62 13.18 -15.66 -15.01
N ALA A 63 13.05 -15.65 -13.70
CA ALA A 63 13.05 -14.46 -12.89
C ALA A 63 14.20 -14.45 -11.87
N TYR A 64 14.82 -13.30 -11.68
CA TYR A 64 15.87 -13.08 -10.70
C TYR A 64 15.58 -11.86 -9.83
N ALA A 65 15.47 -12.09 -8.52
CA ALA A 65 15.32 -11.04 -7.51
C ALA A 65 16.71 -10.55 -7.07
N LEU A 66 17.14 -9.38 -7.56
CA LEU A 66 18.51 -8.88 -7.36
C LEU A 66 18.83 -8.61 -5.87
N ASP A 67 17.85 -8.10 -5.10
CA ASP A 67 18.05 -7.75 -3.70
C ASP A 67 18.15 -8.97 -2.77
N LEU A 68 17.61 -10.12 -3.22
CA LEU A 68 17.60 -11.37 -2.48
C LEU A 68 18.67 -12.34 -2.97
N ASP A 69 19.31 -12.06 -4.12
CA ASP A 69 20.23 -12.94 -4.83
C ASP A 69 19.58 -14.32 -5.13
N GLU A 70 18.29 -14.32 -5.50
CA GLU A 70 17.50 -15.53 -5.73
C GLU A 70 17.02 -15.62 -7.17
N TYR A 71 17.05 -16.83 -7.72
CA TYR A 71 16.50 -17.17 -9.02
C TYR A 71 15.28 -18.09 -8.88
N SER A 72 14.28 -17.88 -9.70
CA SER A 72 13.11 -18.75 -9.83
C SER A 72 12.75 -18.95 -11.29
N GLU A 73 12.28 -20.16 -11.64
CA GLU A 73 11.78 -20.50 -12.97
C GLU A 73 10.44 -21.22 -12.82
N PHE A 74 9.46 -20.86 -13.64
CA PHE A 74 8.16 -21.53 -13.68
C PHE A 74 7.55 -21.51 -15.08
N GLY A 75 6.74 -22.51 -15.39
CA GLY A 75 5.97 -22.58 -16.64
C GLY A 75 4.66 -21.81 -16.54
N LEU A 76 4.27 -21.14 -17.63
CA LEU A 76 2.99 -20.41 -17.68
C LEU A 76 1.76 -21.33 -17.57
N ASN A 77 1.91 -22.63 -17.86
CA ASN A 77 0.86 -23.64 -17.78
C ASN A 77 0.86 -24.41 -16.44
N GLU A 78 1.79 -24.14 -15.54
CA GLU A 78 1.84 -24.78 -14.23
C GLU A 78 0.63 -24.35 -13.37
N GLU A 79 0.11 -25.30 -12.58
CA GLU A 79 -1.03 -25.04 -11.68
C GLU A 79 -0.56 -24.51 -10.34
N ASP A 80 0.58 -25.02 -9.86
CA ASP A 80 1.15 -24.67 -8.56
C ASP A 80 2.12 -23.49 -8.68
N ALA A 81 1.99 -22.55 -7.75
CA ALA A 81 2.89 -21.41 -7.66
C ALA A 81 4.28 -21.85 -7.16
N PRO A 82 5.36 -21.13 -7.55
CA PRO A 82 6.71 -21.36 -7.03
C PRO A 82 6.77 -21.25 -5.50
N ASP A 83 7.73 -21.94 -4.88
CA ASP A 83 7.94 -21.90 -3.43
C ASP A 83 8.42 -20.54 -2.93
N GLN A 84 9.23 -19.81 -3.74
CA GLN A 84 9.74 -18.50 -3.38
C GLN A 84 8.58 -17.49 -3.25
N GLY A 85 8.47 -16.87 -2.08
CA GLY A 85 7.37 -15.94 -1.77
C GLY A 85 7.21 -14.81 -2.79
N TRP A 86 8.33 -14.20 -3.23
CA TRP A 86 8.31 -13.12 -4.22
C TRP A 86 7.88 -13.60 -5.61
N ALA A 87 8.22 -14.83 -5.99
CA ALA A 87 7.89 -15.37 -7.32
C ALA A 87 6.39 -15.66 -7.47
N LYS A 88 5.66 -15.87 -6.35
CA LYS A 88 4.19 -16.04 -6.33
C LYS A 88 3.46 -14.83 -6.91
N TYR A 89 3.98 -13.63 -6.68
CA TYR A 89 3.39 -12.40 -7.22
C TYR A 89 3.51 -12.35 -8.75
N ILE A 90 4.69 -12.67 -9.29
CA ILE A 90 4.91 -12.69 -10.75
C ILE A 90 4.07 -13.80 -11.39
N PHE A 91 4.10 -15.00 -10.80
CA PHE A 91 3.28 -16.13 -11.23
C PHE A 91 1.79 -15.77 -11.23
N GLY A 92 1.28 -15.22 -10.13
CA GLY A 92 -0.11 -14.82 -9.99
C GLY A 92 -0.56 -13.81 -11.04
N VAL A 93 0.24 -12.78 -11.30
CA VAL A 93 -0.02 -11.79 -12.37
C VAL A 93 -0.12 -12.48 -13.73
N CYS A 94 0.82 -13.37 -14.08
CA CYS A 94 0.76 -14.13 -15.32
C CYS A 94 -0.54 -14.97 -15.41
N ARG A 95 -0.88 -15.68 -14.34
CA ARG A 95 -2.08 -16.53 -14.28
C ARG A 95 -3.37 -15.72 -14.39
N GLU A 96 -3.44 -14.59 -13.72
CA GLU A 96 -4.61 -13.71 -13.75
C GLU A 96 -4.81 -13.05 -15.14
N ILE A 97 -3.72 -12.69 -15.82
CA ILE A 97 -3.77 -12.23 -17.23
C ILE A 97 -4.30 -13.35 -18.14
N ILE A 98 -3.76 -14.56 -18.03
CA ILE A 98 -4.19 -15.72 -18.83
C ILE A 98 -5.66 -16.05 -18.59
N LYS A 99 -6.12 -16.06 -17.34
CA LYS A 99 -7.53 -16.30 -16.97
C LYS A 99 -8.49 -15.30 -17.61
N ARG A 100 -8.04 -14.07 -17.85
CA ARG A 100 -8.79 -13.00 -18.51
C ARG A 100 -8.68 -13.03 -20.04
N GLY A 101 -8.05 -14.08 -20.57
CA GLY A 101 -7.88 -14.28 -22.01
C GLY A 101 -6.66 -13.60 -22.62
N GLY A 102 -5.78 -13.03 -21.82
CA GLY A 102 -4.51 -12.47 -22.29
C GLY A 102 -3.59 -13.57 -22.81
N ASN A 103 -3.05 -13.36 -24.01
CA ASN A 103 -2.13 -14.30 -24.65
C ASN A 103 -0.69 -13.83 -24.43
N ILE A 104 0.01 -14.42 -23.45
CA ILE A 104 1.38 -14.13 -23.12
C ILE A 104 2.28 -15.35 -23.38
N SER A 105 3.56 -15.12 -23.62
CA SER A 105 4.60 -16.14 -23.70
C SER A 105 5.65 -15.94 -22.62
N GLY A 106 6.63 -16.87 -22.54
CA GLY A 106 7.69 -16.80 -21.56
C GLY A 106 8.60 -15.58 -21.74
N PHE A 107 9.20 -15.17 -20.65
CA PHE A 107 10.09 -14.03 -20.61
C PHE A 107 11.20 -14.21 -19.55
N ASN A 108 12.28 -13.47 -19.76
CA ASN A 108 13.36 -13.34 -18.78
C ASN A 108 13.19 -12.03 -18.04
N THR A 109 13.50 -12.01 -16.76
CA THR A 109 13.42 -10.78 -15.95
C THR A 109 14.44 -10.73 -14.82
N VAL A 110 14.95 -9.53 -14.55
CA VAL A 110 15.69 -9.18 -13.33
C VAL A 110 15.00 -7.96 -12.73
N PHE A 111 14.70 -8.00 -11.46
CA PHE A 111 14.09 -6.88 -10.75
C PHE A 111 14.78 -6.56 -9.44
N SER A 112 14.57 -5.35 -8.97
CA SER A 112 15.03 -4.82 -7.68
C SER A 112 14.09 -3.72 -7.21
N GLY A 113 14.03 -3.50 -5.91
CA GLY A 113 13.19 -2.46 -5.31
C GLY A 113 13.88 -1.72 -4.17
N ASP A 114 13.45 -0.50 -3.92
CA ASP A 114 13.88 0.31 -2.78
C ASP A 114 12.73 0.59 -1.78
N VAL A 115 11.63 -0.13 -1.93
CA VAL A 115 10.55 -0.16 -0.92
C VAL A 115 11.00 -1.06 0.22
N PRO A 116 11.24 -0.53 1.43
CA PRO A 116 11.64 -1.35 2.56
C PRO A 116 10.58 -2.41 2.89
N LEU A 117 11.01 -3.66 3.00
CA LEU A 117 10.13 -4.78 3.31
C LEU A 117 9.51 -4.62 4.70
N GLY A 118 8.20 -4.86 4.80
CA GLY A 118 7.45 -4.75 6.05
C GLY A 118 7.23 -3.33 6.57
N ALA A 119 7.54 -2.31 5.77
CA ALA A 119 7.37 -0.91 6.15
C ALA A 119 5.95 -0.36 5.88
N GLY A 120 5.02 -1.19 5.40
CA GLY A 120 3.65 -0.76 5.09
C GLY A 120 3.52 0.09 3.83
N MET A 121 4.53 0.11 2.95
CA MET A 121 4.54 0.89 1.70
C MET A 121 4.19 0.08 0.45
N SER A 122 3.63 -1.11 0.60
CA SER A 122 3.09 -1.95 -0.48
C SER A 122 4.10 -2.36 -1.56
N SER A 123 5.19 -2.99 -1.12
CA SER A 123 6.18 -3.58 -2.05
C SER A 123 5.57 -4.67 -2.95
N SER A 124 4.59 -5.44 -2.45
CA SER A 124 3.85 -6.45 -3.22
C SER A 124 3.07 -5.80 -4.37
N ALA A 125 2.25 -4.79 -4.08
CA ALA A 125 1.48 -4.09 -5.11
C ALA A 125 2.38 -3.39 -6.14
N ALA A 126 3.53 -2.85 -5.72
CA ALA A 126 4.51 -2.29 -6.63
C ALA A 126 5.08 -3.38 -7.58
N LEU A 127 5.40 -4.57 -7.06
CA LEU A 127 5.87 -5.69 -7.84
C LEU A 127 4.80 -6.18 -8.84
N GLU A 128 3.60 -6.46 -8.35
CA GLU A 128 2.44 -6.88 -9.17
C GLU A 128 2.14 -5.89 -10.28
N SER A 129 2.06 -4.60 -9.94
CA SER A 129 1.75 -3.55 -10.91
C SER A 129 2.86 -3.35 -11.93
N THR A 130 4.14 -3.56 -11.55
CA THR A 130 5.25 -3.54 -12.50
C THR A 130 5.07 -4.62 -13.56
N TYR A 131 4.77 -5.87 -13.15
CA TYR A 131 4.60 -6.97 -14.10
C TYR A 131 3.28 -6.91 -14.86
N ALA A 132 2.17 -6.52 -14.23
CA ALA A 132 0.89 -6.35 -14.92
C ALA A 132 0.99 -5.31 -16.04
N TYR A 133 1.59 -4.16 -15.75
CA TYR A 133 1.81 -3.10 -16.73
C TYR A 133 2.82 -3.51 -17.82
N ALA A 134 3.91 -4.17 -17.45
CA ALA A 134 4.93 -4.63 -18.39
C ALA A 134 4.37 -5.65 -19.37
N LEU A 135 3.63 -6.65 -18.90
CA LEU A 135 3.04 -7.69 -19.74
C LEU A 135 1.94 -7.13 -20.64
N ASP A 136 1.12 -6.20 -20.16
CA ASP A 136 0.18 -5.46 -21.00
C ASP A 136 0.89 -4.75 -22.15
N SER A 137 1.98 -4.03 -21.85
CA SER A 137 2.77 -3.29 -22.84
C SER A 137 3.46 -4.21 -23.85
N LEU A 138 4.20 -5.22 -23.38
CA LEU A 138 5.01 -6.12 -24.21
C LEU A 138 4.16 -6.98 -25.15
N PHE A 139 2.98 -7.39 -24.72
CA PHE A 139 2.07 -8.24 -25.49
C PHE A 139 0.92 -7.48 -26.15
N ASN A 140 0.87 -6.13 -26.00
CA ASN A 140 -0.18 -5.26 -26.54
C ASN A 140 -1.60 -5.77 -26.21
N LEU A 141 -1.84 -6.10 -24.93
CA LEU A 141 -3.09 -6.72 -24.50
C LEU A 141 -4.25 -5.71 -24.44
N GLY A 142 -3.95 -4.43 -24.24
CA GLY A 142 -4.96 -3.36 -24.16
C GLY A 142 -5.80 -3.43 -22.89
N ILE A 143 -5.21 -3.86 -21.78
CA ILE A 143 -5.87 -3.98 -20.49
C ILE A 143 -6.04 -2.57 -19.90
N ASP A 144 -7.25 -2.23 -19.48
CA ASP A 144 -7.48 -0.95 -18.82
C ASP A 144 -6.79 -0.89 -17.42
N LYS A 145 -6.51 0.33 -16.94
CA LYS A 145 -5.77 0.53 -15.71
C LYS A 145 -6.46 -0.05 -14.47
N PHE A 146 -7.78 -0.01 -14.39
CA PHE A 146 -8.50 -0.63 -13.27
C PHE A 146 -8.36 -2.14 -13.30
N GLU A 147 -8.39 -2.73 -14.49
CA GLU A 147 -8.20 -4.17 -14.64
C GLU A 147 -6.75 -4.58 -14.30
N LEU A 148 -5.74 -3.76 -14.64
CA LEU A 148 -4.36 -3.97 -14.17
C LEU A 148 -4.29 -3.99 -12.63
N ALA A 149 -4.95 -3.05 -11.95
CA ALA A 149 -5.03 -3.04 -10.49
C ALA A 149 -5.76 -4.29 -9.93
N ARG A 150 -6.86 -4.72 -10.58
CA ARG A 150 -7.59 -5.94 -10.19
C ARG A 150 -6.79 -7.22 -10.40
N ILE A 151 -5.92 -7.28 -11.41
CA ILE A 151 -4.98 -8.39 -11.62
C ILE A 151 -4.07 -8.53 -10.40
N GLY A 152 -3.47 -7.44 -9.92
CA GLY A 152 -2.66 -7.45 -8.70
C GLY A 152 -3.47 -7.87 -7.48
N GLN A 153 -4.63 -7.28 -7.22
CA GLN A 153 -5.51 -7.67 -6.13
C GLN A 153 -5.89 -9.16 -6.18
N SER A 154 -6.24 -9.67 -7.36
CA SER A 154 -6.58 -11.09 -7.55
C SER A 154 -5.38 -11.99 -7.31
N THR A 155 -4.17 -11.51 -7.59
CA THR A 155 -2.91 -12.21 -7.28
C THR A 155 -2.74 -12.39 -5.77
N GLU A 156 -2.94 -11.32 -4.99
CA GLU A 156 -2.90 -11.39 -3.51
C GLU A 156 -3.93 -12.39 -2.97
N HIS A 157 -5.17 -12.35 -3.48
CA HIS A 157 -6.25 -13.21 -3.02
C HIS A 157 -6.03 -14.68 -3.35
N ASN A 158 -5.64 -14.97 -4.60
CA ASN A 158 -5.67 -16.34 -5.15
C ASN A 158 -4.36 -17.10 -4.96
N TYR A 159 -3.20 -16.40 -4.83
CA TYR A 159 -1.88 -17.03 -4.82
C TYR A 159 -1.06 -16.71 -3.57
N VAL A 160 -1.37 -15.61 -2.89
CA VAL A 160 -0.66 -15.20 -1.66
C VAL A 160 -1.50 -15.46 -0.41
N GLY A 161 -2.83 -15.35 -0.50
CA GLY A 161 -3.75 -15.62 0.61
C GLY A 161 -4.05 -14.40 1.49
N VAL A 162 -3.83 -13.19 0.98
CA VAL A 162 -4.18 -11.93 1.65
C VAL A 162 -5.43 -11.35 1.01
N ASN A 163 -6.52 -11.24 1.79
CA ASN A 163 -7.78 -10.65 1.33
C ASN A 163 -7.76 -9.12 1.41
N CYS A 164 -6.79 -8.49 0.72
CA CYS A 164 -6.66 -7.04 0.69
C CYS A 164 -7.80 -6.35 -0.10
N GLY A 165 -7.97 -5.04 0.15
CA GLY A 165 -8.74 -4.17 -0.74
C GLY A 165 -7.95 -3.81 -2.01
N ILE A 166 -8.42 -2.81 -2.78
CA ILE A 166 -7.83 -2.44 -4.07
C ILE A 166 -6.83 -1.27 -3.96
N MET A 167 -6.77 -0.59 -2.80
CA MET A 167 -6.07 0.67 -2.62
C MET A 167 -4.62 0.64 -3.09
N ASP A 168 -3.91 -0.40 -2.73
CA ASP A 168 -2.46 -0.50 -2.95
C ASP A 168 -2.12 -0.62 -4.42
N GLN A 169 -2.79 -1.53 -5.13
CA GLN A 169 -2.62 -1.73 -6.56
C GLN A 169 -3.14 -0.53 -7.35
N PHE A 170 -4.27 0.07 -6.91
CA PHE A 170 -4.78 1.29 -7.51
C PHE A 170 -3.74 2.42 -7.44
N ALA A 171 -3.16 2.65 -6.27
CA ALA A 171 -2.14 3.69 -6.09
C ALA A 171 -0.90 3.44 -6.95
N SER A 172 -0.44 2.18 -7.01
CA SER A 172 0.73 1.77 -7.80
C SER A 172 0.50 1.94 -9.32
N VAL A 173 -0.72 1.75 -9.80
CA VAL A 173 -1.05 1.87 -11.24
C VAL A 173 -1.40 3.30 -11.64
N PHE A 174 -2.21 4.01 -10.83
CA PHE A 174 -2.76 5.32 -11.17
C PHE A 174 -1.95 6.50 -10.65
N GLY A 175 -0.91 6.25 -9.85
CA GLY A 175 -0.09 7.30 -9.26
C GLY A 175 0.30 8.40 -10.23
N ARG A 176 0.24 9.64 -9.76
CA ARG A 176 0.60 10.83 -10.53
C ARG A 176 1.43 11.77 -9.64
N LYS A 177 2.58 12.16 -10.13
CA LYS A 177 3.50 13.08 -9.43
C LYS A 177 2.76 14.31 -8.90
N GLY A 178 3.00 14.63 -7.62
CA GLY A 178 2.42 15.78 -6.94
C GLY A 178 0.91 15.70 -6.69
N ASN A 179 0.31 14.51 -6.75
CA ASN A 179 -1.12 14.33 -6.49
C ASN A 179 -1.38 13.15 -5.57
N LEU A 180 -2.26 13.32 -4.60
CA LEU A 180 -2.98 12.24 -3.95
C LEU A 180 -4.25 11.90 -4.75
N MET A 181 -4.84 10.75 -4.46
CA MET A 181 -6.02 10.26 -5.18
C MET A 181 -7.10 9.85 -4.18
N ARG A 182 -8.27 10.50 -4.21
CA ARG A 182 -9.43 9.97 -3.50
C ARG A 182 -10.11 8.95 -4.39
N LEU A 183 -10.09 7.70 -3.99
CA LEU A 183 -10.83 6.61 -4.64
C LEU A 183 -12.06 6.27 -3.83
N ASP A 184 -13.22 6.19 -4.47
CA ASP A 184 -14.41 5.53 -3.97
C ASP A 184 -14.33 4.05 -4.32
N CYS A 185 -14.04 3.18 -3.35
CA CYS A 185 -13.83 1.75 -3.59
C CYS A 185 -15.12 0.99 -3.94
N ARG A 186 -16.30 1.62 -3.84
CA ARG A 186 -17.59 1.04 -4.24
C ARG A 186 -17.92 1.33 -5.70
N SER A 187 -17.82 2.61 -6.11
CA SER A 187 -18.11 3.02 -7.50
C SER A 187 -16.90 2.92 -8.43
N MET A 188 -15.69 2.84 -7.87
CA MET A 188 -14.41 2.93 -8.56
C MET A 188 -14.18 4.29 -9.25
N GLU A 189 -14.93 5.31 -8.86
CA GLU A 189 -14.68 6.69 -9.26
C GLU A 189 -13.55 7.28 -8.43
N PHE A 190 -12.70 8.08 -9.06
CA PHE A 190 -11.59 8.71 -8.35
C PHE A 190 -11.31 10.14 -8.83
N GLU A 191 -10.64 10.89 -7.98
CA GLU A 191 -10.27 12.27 -8.22
C GLU A 191 -8.85 12.54 -7.73
N TYR A 192 -8.07 13.30 -8.52
CA TYR A 192 -6.74 13.76 -8.14
C TYR A 192 -6.82 15.05 -7.32
N PHE A 193 -6.06 15.06 -6.23
CA PHE A 193 -5.88 16.23 -5.37
C PHE A 193 -4.42 16.67 -5.42
N PRO A 194 -4.11 17.90 -5.89
CA PRO A 194 -2.76 18.44 -5.79
C PRO A 194 -2.25 18.40 -4.34
N PHE A 195 -1.06 17.85 -4.15
CA PHE A 195 -0.46 17.70 -2.83
C PHE A 195 1.02 18.07 -2.87
N ASP A 196 1.30 19.26 -2.36
CA ASP A 196 2.65 19.80 -2.19
C ASP A 196 2.74 20.42 -0.80
N PRO A 197 2.98 19.62 0.24
CA PRO A 197 3.04 20.11 1.61
C PRO A 197 4.18 21.13 1.82
N GLU A 198 5.27 21.05 1.05
CA GLU A 198 6.40 21.97 1.21
C GLU A 198 6.05 23.42 0.85
N GLN A 199 5.21 23.62 -0.16
CA GLN A 199 4.69 24.96 -0.50
C GLN A 199 3.84 25.58 0.62
N HIS A 200 3.32 24.76 1.52
CA HIS A 200 2.53 25.17 2.67
C HIS A 200 3.30 25.16 3.99
N GLY A 201 4.62 24.96 3.94
CA GLY A 201 5.49 24.95 5.12
C GLY A 201 5.47 23.64 5.91
N TYR A 202 5.12 22.52 5.27
CA TYR A 202 5.10 21.20 5.87
C TYR A 202 5.99 20.22 5.12
N LYS A 203 6.41 19.15 5.79
CA LYS A 203 7.06 17.98 5.20
C LYS A 203 6.31 16.72 5.59
N LEU A 204 6.31 15.75 4.68
CA LEU A 204 5.78 14.41 4.94
C LEU A 204 6.94 13.44 5.13
N VAL A 205 6.91 12.67 6.22
CA VAL A 205 7.97 11.71 6.56
C VAL A 205 7.40 10.46 7.19
N LEU A 206 7.96 9.31 6.85
CA LEU A 206 7.67 8.05 7.52
C LEU A 206 8.75 7.76 8.56
N LEU A 207 8.33 7.24 9.71
CA LEU A 207 9.21 6.62 10.70
C LEU A 207 8.88 5.14 10.76
N ASN A 208 9.80 4.30 10.25
CA ASN A 208 9.66 2.86 10.29
C ASN A 208 10.14 2.33 11.65
N SER A 209 9.23 1.72 12.39
CA SER A 209 9.52 1.10 13.69
C SER A 209 10.44 -0.12 13.59
N CYS A 210 10.64 -0.66 12.37
CA CYS A 210 11.36 -1.91 12.12
C CYS A 210 10.71 -3.15 12.76
N VAL A 211 9.51 -3.02 13.31
CA VAL A 211 8.70 -4.17 13.72
C VAL A 211 8.20 -4.85 12.46
N LYS A 212 8.68 -6.08 12.24
CA LYS A 212 8.28 -6.88 11.09
C LYS A 212 6.90 -7.46 11.33
N HIS A 213 6.08 -7.41 10.31
CA HIS A 213 4.76 -7.98 10.32
C HIS A 213 4.52 -8.78 9.05
N GLU A 214 3.96 -9.98 9.21
CA GLU A 214 3.49 -10.81 8.10
C GLU A 214 1.96 -10.70 8.02
N LEU A 215 1.43 -10.23 6.88
CA LEU A 215 -0.02 -10.11 6.67
C LEU A 215 -0.66 -11.48 6.40
N VAL A 216 0.10 -12.42 5.84
CA VAL A 216 -0.36 -13.77 5.54
C VAL A 216 -0.67 -14.54 6.83
N GLY A 217 -1.90 -15.05 6.95
CA GLY A 217 -2.33 -15.76 8.16
C GLY A 217 -2.49 -14.89 9.40
N SER A 218 -2.47 -13.57 9.24
CA SER A 218 -2.51 -12.59 10.31
C SER A 218 -3.94 -12.22 10.72
N PRO A 219 -4.08 -11.45 11.82
CA PRO A 219 -5.34 -10.83 12.23
C PRO A 219 -5.96 -9.87 11.19
N TYR A 220 -5.28 -9.54 10.09
CA TYR A 220 -5.81 -8.69 9.03
C TYR A 220 -7.11 -9.24 8.43
N ASN A 221 -7.12 -10.54 8.06
CA ASN A 221 -8.31 -11.19 7.52
C ASN A 221 -9.47 -11.22 8.55
N ASP A 222 -9.17 -11.30 9.84
CA ASP A 222 -10.18 -11.24 10.90
C ASP A 222 -10.85 -9.87 10.99
N ARG A 223 -10.12 -8.78 10.72
CA ARG A 223 -10.68 -7.42 10.68
C ARG A 223 -11.70 -7.27 9.56
N ARG A 224 -11.37 -7.79 8.38
CA ARG A 224 -12.29 -7.83 7.25
C ARG A 224 -13.54 -8.66 7.57
N ALA A 225 -13.37 -9.87 8.08
CA ALA A 225 -14.48 -10.74 8.45
C ALA A 225 -15.41 -10.12 9.52
N SER A 226 -14.83 -9.36 10.47
CA SER A 226 -15.58 -8.59 11.48
C SER A 226 -16.50 -7.55 10.81
N CYS A 227 -15.96 -6.76 9.88
CA CYS A 227 -16.73 -5.76 9.14
C CYS A 227 -17.85 -6.40 8.29
N GLU A 228 -17.55 -7.49 7.60
CA GLU A 228 -18.53 -8.22 6.77
C GLU A 228 -19.69 -8.78 7.62
N ARG A 229 -19.41 -9.30 8.84
CA ARG A 229 -20.46 -9.75 9.77
C ARG A 229 -21.40 -8.59 10.17
N VAL A 230 -20.84 -7.43 10.53
CA VAL A 230 -21.65 -6.28 10.94
C VAL A 230 -22.44 -5.74 9.75
N ALA A 231 -21.83 -5.58 8.58
CA ALA A 231 -22.53 -5.11 7.37
C ALA A 231 -23.74 -6.00 7.05
N LYS A 232 -23.57 -7.34 7.15
CA LYS A 232 -24.65 -8.32 6.95
C LYS A 232 -25.81 -8.12 7.96
N ILE A 233 -25.50 -7.87 9.23
CA ILE A 233 -26.53 -7.63 10.27
C ILE A 233 -27.27 -6.32 9.99
N LEU A 234 -26.57 -5.30 9.48
CA LEU A 234 -27.15 -4.04 9.03
C LEU A 234 -27.95 -4.14 7.72
N GLY A 235 -27.94 -5.31 7.06
CA GLY A 235 -28.58 -5.51 5.76
C GLY A 235 -27.89 -4.76 4.61
N GLN A 236 -26.57 -4.52 4.73
CA GLN A 236 -25.76 -3.80 3.77
C GLN A 236 -24.69 -4.71 3.18
N GLU A 237 -24.24 -4.39 1.96
CA GLU A 237 -23.13 -5.08 1.31
C GLU A 237 -21.78 -4.73 1.97
N PHE A 238 -21.62 -3.45 2.34
CA PHE A 238 -20.42 -2.90 2.96
C PHE A 238 -20.80 -2.00 4.14
N LEU A 239 -19.84 -1.71 5.04
CA LEU A 239 -20.04 -0.71 6.10
C LEU A 239 -20.12 0.73 5.55
N ARG A 240 -19.68 0.97 4.30
CA ARG A 240 -19.84 2.24 3.63
C ARG A 240 -21.32 2.67 3.57
N GLY A 241 -21.61 3.82 4.14
CA GLY A 241 -22.97 4.36 4.23
C GLY A 241 -23.75 3.92 5.47
N ALA A 242 -23.22 3.04 6.30
CA ALA A 242 -23.74 2.81 7.63
C ALA A 242 -23.56 4.07 8.51
N THR A 243 -24.51 4.32 9.40
CA THR A 243 -24.42 5.42 10.37
C THR A 243 -24.18 4.88 11.77
N MET A 244 -23.70 5.76 12.67
CA MET A 244 -23.52 5.39 14.08
C MET A 244 -24.85 5.00 14.73
N GLU A 245 -25.95 5.68 14.37
CA GLU A 245 -27.30 5.36 14.88
C GLU A 245 -27.74 3.95 14.46
N GLN A 246 -27.42 3.52 13.23
CA GLN A 246 -27.71 2.16 12.77
C GLN A 246 -26.85 1.14 13.50
N LEU A 247 -25.55 1.43 13.71
CA LEU A 247 -24.66 0.56 14.47
C LEU A 247 -25.11 0.42 15.93
N ASP A 248 -25.48 1.53 16.58
CA ASP A 248 -25.97 1.54 17.97
C ASP A 248 -27.27 0.72 18.12
N ALA A 249 -28.14 0.74 17.11
CA ALA A 249 -29.40 -0.01 17.12
C ALA A 249 -29.19 -1.54 17.08
N VAL A 250 -28.06 -2.02 16.65
CA VAL A 250 -27.71 -3.46 16.58
C VAL A 250 -26.67 -3.87 17.62
N LYS A 251 -26.26 -2.98 18.52
CA LYS A 251 -25.18 -3.20 19.47
C LYS A 251 -25.35 -4.50 20.31
N ASP A 252 -26.57 -4.81 20.72
CA ASP A 252 -26.87 -6.01 21.50
C ASP A 252 -26.88 -7.30 20.66
N GLN A 253 -26.74 -7.22 19.33
CA GLN A 253 -26.73 -8.33 18.39
C GLN A 253 -25.33 -8.72 17.91
N ILE A 254 -24.31 -7.94 18.27
CA ILE A 254 -22.92 -8.10 17.85
C ILE A 254 -21.99 -8.11 19.06
N SER A 255 -20.76 -8.64 18.88
CA SER A 255 -19.74 -8.56 19.92
C SER A 255 -19.27 -7.12 20.14
N GLU A 256 -18.71 -6.82 21.31
CA GLU A 256 -18.09 -5.53 21.58
C GLU A 256 -16.94 -5.27 20.59
N GLU A 257 -16.16 -6.28 20.28
CA GLU A 257 -15.08 -6.23 19.29
C GLU A 257 -15.59 -5.84 17.90
N ASP A 258 -16.65 -6.51 17.40
CA ASP A 258 -17.25 -6.19 16.10
C ASP A 258 -17.85 -4.77 16.09
N TYR A 259 -18.46 -4.34 17.21
CA TYR A 259 -18.96 -2.98 17.35
C TYR A 259 -17.85 -1.93 17.27
N MET A 260 -16.73 -2.12 17.99
CA MET A 260 -15.62 -1.19 18.00
C MET A 260 -14.97 -1.08 16.62
N ARG A 261 -14.78 -2.21 15.94
CA ARG A 261 -14.23 -2.26 14.58
C ARG A 261 -15.13 -1.55 13.57
N ALA A 262 -16.44 -1.82 13.60
CA ALA A 262 -17.38 -1.13 12.72
C ALA A 262 -17.46 0.38 13.00
N ARG A 263 -17.40 0.78 14.27
CA ARG A 263 -17.35 2.20 14.69
C ARG A 263 -16.16 2.92 14.09
N TYR A 264 -14.97 2.29 14.13
CA TYR A 264 -13.77 2.84 13.52
C TYR A 264 -13.97 3.09 12.02
N VAL A 265 -14.43 2.08 11.27
CA VAL A 265 -14.62 2.18 9.82
C VAL A 265 -15.63 3.26 9.46
N ILE A 266 -16.80 3.28 10.11
CA ILE A 266 -17.83 4.31 9.87
C ILE A 266 -17.29 5.72 10.14
N GLY A 267 -16.48 5.88 11.20
CA GLY A 267 -15.85 7.16 11.52
C GLY A 267 -14.76 7.55 10.51
N GLU A 268 -14.00 6.57 10.01
CA GLU A 268 -12.90 6.80 9.06
C GLU A 268 -13.40 7.31 7.70
N GLU A 269 -14.55 6.85 7.24
CA GLU A 269 -15.21 7.35 6.04
C GLU A 269 -15.37 8.88 6.06
N LYS A 270 -15.84 9.39 7.18
CA LYS A 270 -16.01 10.82 7.37
C LYS A 270 -14.68 11.56 7.44
N ARG A 271 -13.67 10.98 8.13
CA ARG A 271 -12.35 11.59 8.25
C ARG A 271 -11.68 11.75 6.90
N VAL A 272 -11.82 10.78 5.97
CA VAL A 272 -11.28 10.91 4.60
C VAL A 272 -11.89 12.12 3.90
N LEU A 273 -13.20 12.28 3.93
CA LEU A 273 -13.88 13.42 3.29
C LEU A 273 -13.48 14.75 3.93
N ASP A 274 -13.42 14.81 5.26
CA ASP A 274 -12.97 16.01 5.99
C ASP A 274 -11.53 16.41 5.58
N VAL A 275 -10.64 15.44 5.39
CA VAL A 275 -9.25 15.69 4.94
C VAL A 275 -9.20 16.17 3.49
N CYS A 276 -9.98 15.60 2.59
CA CYS A 276 -10.07 16.07 1.20
C CYS A 276 -10.53 17.54 1.15
N ASP A 277 -11.58 17.88 1.92
CA ASP A 277 -12.09 19.25 2.00
C ASP A 277 -11.07 20.22 2.62
N ALA A 278 -10.35 19.78 3.66
CA ALA A 278 -9.32 20.57 4.33
C ALA A 278 -8.13 20.84 3.41
N LEU A 279 -7.64 19.83 2.68
CA LEU A 279 -6.57 20.01 1.69
C LEU A 279 -6.96 20.99 0.59
N GLY A 280 -8.18 20.91 0.09
CA GLY A 280 -8.69 21.87 -0.92
C GLY A 280 -8.70 23.32 -0.43
N LYS A 281 -8.66 23.54 0.87
CA LYS A 281 -8.60 24.87 1.53
C LYS A 281 -7.21 25.23 2.06
N GLY A 282 -6.22 24.34 1.92
CA GLY A 282 -4.89 24.51 2.52
C GLY A 282 -4.87 24.41 4.05
N ASP A 283 -5.89 23.78 4.66
CA ASP A 283 -6.02 23.61 6.12
C ASP A 283 -5.31 22.33 6.58
N TYR A 284 -3.99 22.40 6.66
CA TYR A 284 -3.15 21.28 7.11
C TYR A 284 -3.30 20.96 8.61
N GLU A 285 -3.78 21.90 9.43
CA GLU A 285 -4.05 21.65 10.86
C GLU A 285 -5.23 20.67 11.02
N THR A 286 -6.31 20.86 10.25
CA THR A 286 -7.42 19.89 10.22
C THR A 286 -6.98 18.55 9.68
N VAL A 287 -6.15 18.50 8.63
CA VAL A 287 -5.56 17.25 8.11
C VAL A 287 -4.84 16.49 9.23
N GLY A 288 -3.96 17.16 9.95
CA GLY A 288 -3.20 16.54 11.04
C GLY A 288 -4.07 16.07 12.20
N ALA A 289 -5.08 16.86 12.59
CA ALA A 289 -6.03 16.46 13.62
C ALA A 289 -6.75 15.15 13.25
N ARG A 290 -7.22 15.02 12.01
CA ARG A 290 -7.86 13.78 11.52
C ARG A 290 -6.88 12.61 11.47
N MET A 291 -5.59 12.84 11.13
CA MET A 291 -4.56 11.80 11.18
C MET A 291 -4.42 11.23 12.60
N TYR A 292 -4.38 12.05 13.65
CA TYR A 292 -4.35 11.56 15.04
C TYR A 292 -5.61 10.81 15.43
N GLU A 293 -6.79 11.27 15.02
CA GLU A 293 -8.06 10.56 15.28
C GLU A 293 -8.03 9.17 14.63
N THR A 294 -7.55 9.06 13.40
CA THR A 294 -7.35 7.78 12.71
C THR A 294 -6.38 6.89 13.47
N HIS A 295 -5.22 7.42 13.91
CA HIS A 295 -4.24 6.66 14.66
C HIS A 295 -4.85 6.00 15.89
N TRP A 296 -5.53 6.78 16.73
CA TRP A 296 -6.10 6.27 17.97
C TRP A 296 -7.31 5.36 17.72
N GLY A 297 -8.04 5.56 16.63
CA GLY A 297 -9.07 4.64 16.18
C GLY A 297 -8.48 3.30 15.74
N MET A 298 -7.40 3.31 14.96
CA MET A 298 -6.68 2.10 14.56
C MET A 298 -6.07 1.36 15.76
N SER A 299 -5.53 2.09 16.72
CA SER A 299 -4.91 1.51 17.91
C SER A 299 -5.94 0.90 18.88
N ARG A 300 -7.01 1.64 19.20
CA ARG A 300 -7.91 1.30 20.31
C ARG A 300 -9.18 0.58 19.88
N ASP A 301 -9.77 0.95 18.72
CA ASP A 301 -11.03 0.40 18.25
C ASP A 301 -10.81 -0.76 17.28
N TYR A 302 -9.82 -0.59 16.39
CA TYR A 302 -9.53 -1.58 15.35
C TYR A 302 -8.43 -2.56 15.73
N GLU A 303 -7.64 -2.24 16.76
CA GLU A 303 -6.60 -3.07 17.36
C GLU A 303 -5.56 -3.57 16.33
N VAL A 304 -5.07 -2.65 15.50
CA VAL A 304 -4.04 -2.93 14.47
C VAL A 304 -2.74 -2.17 14.73
N SER A 305 -2.56 -1.59 15.92
CA SER A 305 -1.31 -0.97 16.32
C SER A 305 -0.36 -1.96 17.01
N CYS A 306 0.83 -1.48 17.31
CA CYS A 306 1.76 -2.06 18.27
C CYS A 306 2.32 -0.95 19.15
N GLU A 307 2.98 -1.34 20.27
CA GLU A 307 3.50 -0.39 21.25
C GLU A 307 4.48 0.62 20.63
N GLU A 308 5.30 0.17 19.68
CA GLU A 308 6.30 0.99 19.01
C GLU A 308 5.67 2.08 18.13
N LEU A 309 4.57 1.76 17.41
CA LEU A 309 3.85 2.72 16.58
C LEU A 309 3.09 3.74 17.42
N ASP A 310 2.44 3.30 18.49
CA ASP A 310 1.76 4.19 19.44
C ASP A 310 2.77 5.14 20.09
N TYR A 311 3.95 4.63 20.48
CA TYR A 311 5.00 5.45 21.05
C TYR A 311 5.54 6.51 20.08
N LEU A 312 5.75 6.15 18.80
CA LEU A 312 6.16 7.12 17.79
C LEU A 312 5.11 8.23 17.59
N ALA A 313 3.83 7.89 17.62
CA ALA A 313 2.75 8.87 17.51
C ALA A 313 2.64 9.78 18.76
N GLU A 314 2.91 9.23 19.96
CA GLU A 314 2.99 10.00 21.21
C GLU A 314 4.16 11.00 21.15
N VAL A 315 5.36 10.54 20.78
CA VAL A 315 6.54 11.41 20.62
C VAL A 315 6.27 12.49 19.58
N ALA A 316 5.63 12.16 18.45
CA ALA A 316 5.25 13.15 17.44
C ALA A 316 4.33 14.22 18.05
N LYS A 317 3.32 13.84 18.82
CA LYS A 317 2.40 14.76 19.48
C LYS A 317 3.09 15.65 20.51
N GLU A 318 3.99 15.10 21.31
CA GLU A 318 4.81 15.85 22.29
C GLU A 318 5.71 16.89 21.62
N CYS A 319 6.23 16.58 20.41
CA CYS A 319 7.04 17.51 19.61
C CYS A 319 6.21 18.56 18.85
N GLY A 320 4.89 18.56 18.98
CA GLY A 320 4.01 19.50 18.26
C GLY A 320 3.87 19.20 16.76
N VAL A 321 4.12 17.94 16.35
CA VAL A 321 3.89 17.49 14.98
C VAL A 321 2.41 17.60 14.65
N THR A 322 2.08 18.18 13.50
CA THR A 322 0.71 18.51 13.11
C THR A 322 -0.18 17.29 12.98
N GLY A 323 0.35 16.17 12.43
CA GLY A 323 -0.37 14.92 12.34
C GLY A 323 0.57 13.71 12.31
N SER A 324 0.20 12.64 12.98
CA SER A 324 0.91 11.37 12.99
C SER A 324 -0.07 10.21 13.10
N ARG A 325 0.16 9.14 12.32
CA ARG A 325 -0.65 7.93 12.38
C ARG A 325 0.07 6.71 11.81
N ILE A 326 -0.41 5.54 12.17
CA ILE A 326 -0.05 4.26 11.54
C ILE A 326 -0.40 4.31 10.04
N MET A 327 0.45 3.81 9.19
CA MET A 327 0.23 3.72 7.76
C MET A 327 0.13 2.26 7.29
N GLY A 328 -0.84 1.98 6.41
CA GLY A 328 -1.12 0.64 5.88
C GLY A 328 -1.92 -0.24 6.85
N GLY A 329 -1.80 -1.55 6.71
CA GLY A 329 -2.57 -2.53 7.49
C GLY A 329 -2.29 -2.58 8.99
N GLY A 330 -1.25 -1.89 9.46
CA GLY A 330 -0.86 -1.87 10.87
C GLY A 330 -0.03 -3.08 11.29
N PHE A 331 -0.07 -3.40 12.58
CA PHE A 331 0.67 -4.46 13.28
C PHE A 331 2.21 -4.31 13.26
N GLY A 332 2.72 -3.20 12.82
CA GLY A 332 4.12 -2.83 12.62
C GLY A 332 4.27 -1.88 11.43
N GLY A 333 5.48 -1.75 10.90
CA GLY A 333 5.79 -0.83 9.80
C GLY A 333 5.97 0.61 10.24
N CYS A 334 5.34 1.56 9.57
CA CYS A 334 5.61 2.98 9.72
C CYS A 334 4.48 3.78 10.37
N THR A 335 4.86 4.87 11.04
CA THR A 335 3.98 6.05 11.14
C THR A 335 4.23 6.99 9.98
N ILE A 336 3.16 7.63 9.47
CA ILE A 336 3.21 8.77 8.53
C ILE A 336 3.00 10.05 9.32
N ASN A 337 3.90 11.02 9.13
CA ASN A 337 3.96 12.23 9.93
C ASN A 337 3.93 13.47 9.04
N LEU A 338 3.00 14.38 9.32
CA LEU A 338 2.87 15.68 8.69
C LEU A 338 3.48 16.72 9.63
N VAL A 339 4.66 17.23 9.27
CA VAL A 339 5.52 17.99 10.17
C VAL A 339 5.74 19.40 9.62
N LYS A 340 5.58 20.44 10.44
CA LYS A 340 5.98 21.80 10.06
C LYS A 340 7.47 21.83 9.77
N THR A 341 7.86 22.53 8.68
CA THR A 341 9.25 22.54 8.22
C THR A 341 10.22 23.00 9.31
N GLU A 342 9.83 23.97 10.13
CA GLU A 342 10.65 24.48 11.24
C GLU A 342 10.82 23.49 12.40
N LEU A 343 9.93 22.48 12.53
CA LEU A 343 10.01 21.45 13.58
C LEU A 343 10.68 20.17 13.09
N TYR A 344 10.92 20.03 11.79
CA TYR A 344 11.28 18.76 11.18
C TYR A 344 12.55 18.15 11.80
N ASP A 345 13.66 18.89 11.81
CA ASP A 345 14.95 18.38 12.28
C ASP A 345 14.91 18.03 13.77
N ALA A 346 14.30 18.90 14.59
CA ALA A 346 14.13 18.66 16.02
C ALA A 346 13.25 17.45 16.32
N PHE A 347 12.18 17.26 15.55
CA PHE A 347 11.31 16.08 15.67
C PHE A 347 12.06 14.79 15.33
N ILE A 348 12.78 14.76 14.20
CA ILE A 348 13.54 13.57 13.77
C ILE A 348 14.57 13.17 14.82
N GLU A 349 15.36 14.14 15.32
CA GLU A 349 16.35 13.87 16.37
C GLU A 349 15.72 13.34 17.66
N LYS A 350 14.62 13.97 18.10
CA LYS A 350 13.89 13.52 19.29
C LYS A 350 13.29 12.12 19.10
N ALA A 351 12.68 11.84 17.96
CA ALA A 351 12.08 10.54 17.67
C ALA A 351 13.14 9.43 17.66
N LYS A 352 14.30 9.65 17.01
CA LYS A 352 15.43 8.71 17.00
C LYS A 352 15.95 8.43 18.42
N THR A 353 16.25 9.48 19.17
CA THR A 353 16.79 9.36 20.52
C THR A 353 15.83 8.65 21.45
N ALA A 354 14.58 9.11 21.54
CA ALA A 354 13.58 8.55 22.44
C ALA A 354 13.23 7.08 22.10
N PHE A 355 13.15 6.77 20.81
CA PHE A 355 12.87 5.40 20.36
C PHE A 355 14.06 4.47 20.65
N ALA A 356 15.30 4.93 20.43
CA ALA A 356 16.50 4.15 20.72
C ALA A 356 16.68 3.91 22.24
N GLU A 357 16.36 4.90 23.08
CA GLU A 357 16.37 4.76 24.55
C GLU A 357 15.37 3.70 25.04
N LYS A 358 14.19 3.61 24.39
CA LYS A 358 13.13 2.67 24.80
C LYS A 358 13.28 1.28 24.20
N TYR A 359 13.67 1.17 22.92
CA TYR A 359 13.65 -0.09 22.15
C TYR A 359 15.04 -0.59 21.74
N GLY A 360 16.11 0.14 22.01
CA GLY A 360 17.48 -0.25 21.73
C GLY A 360 17.95 -0.08 20.28
N HIS A 361 17.14 0.52 19.42
CA HIS A 361 17.50 0.88 18.05
C HIS A 361 16.73 2.12 17.60
N GLU A 362 17.27 2.86 16.63
CA GLU A 362 16.58 4.01 16.03
C GLU A 362 15.49 3.55 15.04
N PRO A 363 14.40 4.32 14.87
CA PRO A 363 13.49 4.13 13.74
C PRO A 363 14.16 4.56 12.44
N VAL A 364 13.82 3.90 11.34
CA VAL A 364 14.32 4.34 10.01
C VAL A 364 13.49 5.49 9.50
N VAL A 365 14.16 6.61 9.21
CA VAL A 365 13.52 7.82 8.66
C VAL A 365 13.46 7.73 7.14
N ILE A 366 12.26 7.84 6.59
CA ILE A 366 12.01 7.73 5.15
C ILE A 366 11.29 9.00 4.67
N PRO A 367 11.98 9.95 4.03
CA PRO A 367 11.34 11.07 3.37
C PRO A 367 10.39 10.58 2.26
N VAL A 368 9.27 11.28 2.09
CA VAL A 368 8.24 10.92 1.11
C VAL A 368 8.19 11.96 0.00
N VAL A 369 8.28 11.49 -1.24
CA VAL A 369 8.05 12.29 -2.45
C VAL A 369 6.94 11.63 -3.26
N ILE A 370 5.87 12.38 -3.56
CA ILE A 370 4.76 11.88 -4.38
C ILE A 370 5.20 11.79 -5.84
N SER A 371 5.07 10.63 -6.43
CA SER A 371 5.62 10.26 -7.73
C SER A 371 4.59 9.64 -8.67
N ASP A 372 5.05 9.24 -9.87
CA ASP A 372 4.22 8.55 -10.84
C ASP A 372 4.14 7.05 -10.53
N GLY A 373 3.01 6.43 -10.90
CA GLY A 373 2.78 5.00 -10.77
C GLY A 373 3.48 4.16 -11.86
N ALA A 374 2.77 3.11 -12.34
CA ALA A 374 3.30 2.18 -13.34
C ALA A 374 3.65 2.87 -14.66
N ARG A 375 4.87 2.60 -15.18
CA ARG A 375 5.42 3.25 -16.37
C ARG A 375 6.55 2.47 -17.02
N ILE A 376 6.83 2.79 -18.29
CA ILE A 376 8.08 2.42 -18.96
C ILE A 376 9.19 3.38 -18.47
N LEU A 377 10.40 2.88 -18.27
CA LEU A 377 11.58 3.69 -17.97
C LEU A 377 12.49 3.77 -19.20
N GLU A 378 12.62 4.96 -19.73
CA GLU A 378 13.57 5.28 -20.79
C GLU A 378 15.04 5.14 -20.36
#